data_9b22eb075b2ce6f1f5891649af9c3d33
#
_entry.id   9b22eb075b2ce6f1f5891649af9c3d33
#
_cell.length_a   1.000
_cell.length_b   1.000
_cell.length_c   1.000
_cell.angle_alpha   90.00
_cell.angle_beta   90.00
_cell.angle_gamma   90.00
#
_symmetry.space_group_name_H-M   'P 1'
#
loop_
_entity.id
_entity.type
_entity.pdbx_description
1 polymer ?
#
loop_
_entity_poly.entity_id
_entity_poly.type
_entity_poly.pdbx_seq_one_letter_code
_entity_poly.pdbx_strand_id
1 'polypeptide(L)'
;MRKILFVFFMLPVLVFAQKESGDEVYLFSYFKGNGDGLHLAYSYDGFNWKALKNDSIILKPTVGNDKLMRDPCIIRGADGRFHMVWTVSWSEKGIGYASSPDLIHWSEQQYVPVMAQESAARNAWAPEINWDDQLQAYIIYWATTIPGRFPETDSLGDNNHRIYYVSTRDFKHFSDTKLLYEPGFNVIDATIKKVKKDKYIMFLKDETRKPVQKNLRVAFSDSLTGPYGKPGKPITGKYWAEGPTVLKIGDKWIVYFDKYTEHTMGAVTSTDLANWTDISDKVSFPEGTRHGTVFTVTKQEFDKLQQSAIVP
;
A
#
# COMPACT_ATOMS: atom_id res chain seq x y z
N MET A 1 63.67 -27.45 -29.60
CA MET A 1 63.19 -26.21 -28.99
C MET A 1 61.66 -26.21 -29.07
N ARG A 2 60.96 -26.49 -27.94
CA ARG A 2 59.49 -26.50 -27.85
C ARG A 2 59.04 -25.09 -27.45
N LYS A 3 58.28 -24.43 -28.33
CA LYS A 3 57.60 -23.12 -27.99
C LYS A 3 56.38 -23.40 -27.18
N ILE A 4 56.35 -22.88 -25.94
CA ILE A 4 55.18 -22.89 -25.07
C ILE A 4 54.34 -21.64 -25.40
N LEU A 5 53.12 -21.86 -25.86
CA LEU A 5 52.16 -20.79 -26.14
C LEU A 5 51.35 -20.53 -24.84
N PHE A 6 51.54 -19.37 -24.24
CA PHE A 6 50.72 -18.92 -23.12
C PHE A 6 49.45 -18.28 -23.69
N VAL A 7 48.31 -18.94 -23.47
CA VAL A 7 46.96 -18.37 -23.71
C VAL A 7 46.49 -17.66 -22.45
N PHE A 8 46.43 -16.32 -22.51
CA PHE A 8 45.82 -15.51 -21.45
C PHE A 8 44.31 -15.58 -21.59
N PHE A 9 43.63 -16.24 -20.66
CA PHE A 9 42.19 -16.15 -20.50
C PHE A 9 41.82 -14.84 -19.76
N MET A 10 41.34 -13.84 -20.51
CA MET A 10 40.66 -12.68 -19.89
C MET A 10 39.28 -13.12 -19.42
N LEU A 11 39.12 -13.28 -18.12
CA LEU A 11 37.79 -13.38 -17.49
C LEU A 11 37.12 -12.00 -17.50
N PRO A 12 35.86 -11.88 -17.97
CA PRO A 12 35.14 -10.61 -17.86
C PRO A 12 34.86 -10.32 -16.38
N VAL A 13 35.41 -9.23 -15.88
CA VAL A 13 35.02 -8.67 -14.58
C VAL A 13 33.64 -8.08 -14.72
N LEU A 14 32.64 -8.78 -14.23
CA LEU A 14 31.31 -8.23 -14.03
C LEU A 14 31.39 -7.19 -12.90
N VAL A 15 31.49 -5.93 -13.28
CA VAL A 15 31.33 -4.80 -12.36
C VAL A 15 29.83 -4.74 -12.01
N PHE A 16 29.45 -5.30 -10.87
CA PHE A 16 28.18 -4.98 -10.27
C PHE A 16 28.26 -3.50 -9.83
N ALA A 17 27.56 -2.63 -10.55
CA ALA A 17 27.37 -1.26 -10.10
C ALA A 17 26.63 -1.32 -8.76
N GLN A 18 27.32 -1.01 -7.68
CA GLN A 18 26.72 -0.82 -6.37
C GLN A 18 25.85 0.43 -6.50
N LYS A 19 24.53 0.26 -6.40
CA LYS A 19 23.56 1.36 -6.46
C LYS A 19 23.88 2.31 -5.30
N GLU A 20 24.35 3.51 -5.60
CA GLU A 20 24.61 4.52 -4.57
C GLU A 20 23.31 4.86 -3.86
N SER A 21 23.33 4.93 -2.54
CA SER A 21 22.17 5.22 -1.69
C SER A 21 21.63 6.66 -1.86
N GLY A 22 22.15 7.44 -2.81
CA GLY A 22 21.74 8.81 -3.12
C GLY A 22 20.77 8.94 -4.29
N ASP A 23 20.47 7.84 -5.01
CA ASP A 23 19.65 7.89 -6.25
C ASP A 23 18.15 7.68 -6.01
N GLU A 24 17.71 7.40 -4.81
CA GLU A 24 16.31 7.13 -4.47
C GLU A 24 15.71 8.23 -3.59
N VAL A 25 14.46 8.57 -3.89
CA VAL A 25 13.61 9.47 -3.08
C VAL A 25 12.36 8.70 -2.70
N TYR A 26 11.99 8.76 -1.42
CA TYR A 26 10.75 8.18 -0.93
C TYR A 26 9.60 9.14 -1.19
N LEU A 27 8.50 8.63 -1.75
CA LEU A 27 7.25 9.35 -1.90
C LEU A 27 6.18 8.72 -1.02
N PHE A 28 5.23 9.52 -0.58
CA PHE A 28 4.07 9.10 0.18
C PHE A 28 2.81 9.68 -0.48
N SER A 29 1.94 8.82 -1.00
CA SER A 29 0.62 9.23 -1.47
C SER A 29 -0.32 9.39 -0.29
N TYR A 30 -1.16 10.42 -0.27
CA TYR A 30 -2.12 10.63 0.80
C TYR A 30 -3.31 11.46 0.33
N PHE A 31 -4.34 11.49 1.16
CA PHE A 31 -5.49 12.38 1.07
C PHE A 31 -5.63 13.15 2.39
N LYS A 32 -6.42 14.21 2.41
CA LYS A 32 -6.67 15.02 3.61
C LYS A 32 -8.10 14.92 4.09
N GLY A 33 -9.06 14.94 3.18
CA GLY A 33 -10.48 14.88 3.47
C GLY A 33 -11.31 14.28 2.34
N ASN A 34 -12.63 14.21 2.55
CA ASN A 34 -13.55 13.72 1.53
C ASN A 34 -13.61 14.67 0.34
N GLY A 35 -13.55 14.12 -0.88
CA GLY A 35 -13.62 14.91 -2.12
C GLY A 35 -12.41 15.79 -2.40
N ASP A 36 -11.35 15.61 -1.64
CA ASP A 36 -10.08 16.32 -1.80
C ASP A 36 -9.34 15.80 -3.05
N GLY A 37 -8.50 14.83 -2.93
CA GLY A 37 -7.75 14.25 -4.04
C GLY A 37 -6.42 13.65 -3.60
N LEU A 38 -5.62 13.27 -4.59
CA LEU A 38 -4.27 12.79 -4.38
C LEU A 38 -3.34 13.92 -4.00
N HIS A 39 -2.65 13.79 -2.88
CA HIS A 39 -1.48 14.55 -2.49
C HIS A 39 -0.25 13.66 -2.47
N LEU A 40 0.92 14.27 -2.60
CA LEU A 40 2.21 13.59 -2.45
C LEU A 40 3.09 14.33 -1.44
N ALA A 41 3.75 13.55 -0.58
CA ALA A 41 4.87 14.00 0.22
C ALA A 41 6.15 13.26 -0.21
N TYR A 42 7.30 13.83 0.13
CA TYR A 42 8.60 13.22 -0.13
C TYR A 42 9.50 13.24 1.07
N SER A 43 10.43 12.30 1.13
CA SER A 43 11.48 12.21 2.13
C SER A 43 12.75 11.62 1.54
N TYR A 44 13.91 12.05 2.05
CA TYR A 44 15.21 11.45 1.72
C TYR A 44 15.69 10.46 2.77
N ASP A 45 15.09 10.50 3.96
CA ASP A 45 15.52 9.70 5.11
C ASP A 45 14.43 8.74 5.64
N GLY A 46 13.18 8.87 5.15
CA GLY A 46 12.03 8.11 5.64
C GLY A 46 11.47 8.62 6.98
N PHE A 47 12.04 9.68 7.56
CA PHE A 47 11.58 10.24 8.84
C PHE A 47 10.96 11.62 8.69
N ASN A 48 11.55 12.46 7.86
CA ASN A 48 11.12 13.84 7.65
C ASN A 48 10.41 13.95 6.30
N TRP A 49 9.08 14.01 6.31
CA TRP A 49 8.24 14.10 5.13
C TRP A 49 7.82 15.52 4.85
N LYS A 50 7.95 15.97 3.63
CA LYS A 50 7.60 17.33 3.17
C LYS A 50 6.54 17.22 2.07
N ALA A 51 5.54 18.09 2.12
CA ALA A 51 4.54 18.15 1.07
C ALA A 51 5.19 18.53 -0.28
N LEU A 52 4.82 17.80 -1.33
CA LEU A 52 5.22 18.12 -2.69
C LEU A 52 4.30 19.20 -3.26
N LYS A 53 4.84 20.08 -4.12
CA LYS A 53 4.05 21.11 -4.82
C LYS A 53 3.25 22.03 -3.89
N ASN A 54 3.82 22.42 -2.74
CA ASN A 54 3.12 23.21 -1.73
C ASN A 54 1.78 22.61 -1.30
N ASP A 55 1.74 21.26 -1.18
CA ASP A 55 0.56 20.52 -0.78
C ASP A 55 -0.65 20.64 -1.74
N SER A 56 -0.37 20.86 -3.02
CA SER A 56 -1.43 20.94 -4.03
C SER A 56 -1.94 19.55 -4.40
N ILE A 57 -3.20 19.51 -4.81
CA ILE A 57 -3.83 18.29 -5.34
C ILE A 57 -3.16 17.90 -6.66
N ILE A 58 -2.65 16.69 -6.74
CA ILE A 58 -2.01 16.12 -7.94
C ILE A 58 -3.06 15.54 -8.91
N LEU A 59 -4.10 14.90 -8.38
CA LEU A 59 -5.18 14.32 -9.15
C LEU A 59 -6.49 14.42 -8.37
N LYS A 60 -7.53 15.01 -8.99
CA LYS A 60 -8.88 15.06 -8.42
C LYS A 60 -9.67 13.81 -8.80
N PRO A 61 -10.48 13.24 -7.88
CA PRO A 61 -11.33 12.09 -8.20
C PRO A 61 -12.47 12.48 -9.13
N THR A 62 -12.73 11.62 -10.12
CA THR A 62 -13.82 11.80 -11.10
C THR A 62 -14.77 10.61 -11.16
N VAL A 63 -14.39 9.47 -10.56
CA VAL A 63 -15.18 8.22 -10.58
C VAL A 63 -15.77 7.91 -9.21
N GLY A 64 -16.82 7.08 -9.22
CA GLY A 64 -17.65 6.79 -8.04
C GLY A 64 -18.71 7.87 -7.82
N ASN A 65 -19.81 7.50 -7.15
CA ASN A 65 -20.92 8.44 -6.88
C ASN A 65 -20.49 9.55 -5.90
N ASP A 66 -19.71 9.19 -4.87
CA ASP A 66 -19.23 10.14 -3.87
C ASP A 66 -17.96 10.88 -4.34
N LYS A 67 -17.33 10.40 -5.42
CA LYS A 67 -16.05 10.92 -5.94
C LYS A 67 -15.02 11.12 -4.84
N LEU A 68 -14.87 10.14 -3.95
CA LEU A 68 -13.81 10.16 -2.94
C LEU A 68 -12.49 9.71 -3.58
N MET A 69 -11.40 10.19 -3.02
CA MET A 69 -10.05 9.63 -3.24
C MET A 69 -9.44 9.43 -1.86
N ARG A 70 -9.85 8.35 -1.20
CA ARG A 70 -9.31 7.96 0.10
C ARG A 70 -8.37 6.79 -0.06
N ASP A 71 -7.44 6.67 0.86
CA ASP A 71 -6.52 5.53 0.97
C ASP A 71 -5.77 5.25 -0.35
N PRO A 72 -5.17 6.27 -1.04
CA PRO A 72 -4.57 6.08 -2.34
C PRO A 72 -3.31 5.21 -2.26
N CYS A 73 -3.35 4.03 -2.87
CA CYS A 73 -2.22 3.13 -2.98
C CYS A 73 -1.56 3.25 -4.35
N ILE A 74 -0.27 3.60 -4.39
CA ILE A 74 0.53 3.70 -5.60
C ILE A 74 1.68 2.70 -5.56
N ILE A 75 1.82 1.93 -6.64
CA ILE A 75 2.99 1.08 -6.88
C ILE A 75 3.61 1.36 -8.24
N ARG A 76 4.90 1.04 -8.39
CA ARG A 76 5.49 0.87 -9.72
C ARG A 76 5.21 -0.56 -10.20
N GLY A 77 4.53 -0.67 -11.33
CA GLY A 77 4.20 -1.94 -11.94
C GLY A 77 5.38 -2.60 -12.64
N ALA A 78 5.20 -3.86 -13.01
CA ALA A 78 6.17 -4.62 -13.80
C ALA A 78 6.37 -4.05 -15.22
N ASP A 79 5.41 -3.29 -15.72
CA ASP A 79 5.46 -2.55 -16.99
C ASP A 79 6.19 -1.20 -16.88
N GLY A 80 6.73 -0.87 -15.70
CA GLY A 80 7.43 0.38 -15.42
C GLY A 80 6.53 1.59 -15.17
N ARG A 81 5.21 1.46 -15.31
CA ARG A 81 4.24 2.52 -15.01
C ARG A 81 3.91 2.55 -13.52
N PHE A 82 3.39 3.67 -13.06
CA PHE A 82 2.74 3.78 -11.75
C PHE A 82 1.27 3.39 -11.90
N HIS A 83 0.79 2.54 -11.01
CA HIS A 83 -0.61 2.15 -10.90
C HIS A 83 -1.13 2.61 -9.55
N MET A 84 -2.30 3.22 -9.55
CA MET A 84 -2.97 3.71 -8.36
C MET A 84 -4.36 3.11 -8.24
N VAL A 85 -4.69 2.66 -7.03
CA VAL A 85 -6.05 2.28 -6.62
C VAL A 85 -6.46 3.09 -5.40
N TRP A 86 -7.78 3.35 -5.24
CA TRP A 86 -8.28 4.15 -4.11
C TRP A 86 -9.73 3.85 -3.79
N THR A 87 -10.18 4.20 -2.59
CA THR A 87 -11.58 4.16 -2.15
C THR A 87 -12.36 5.31 -2.79
N VAL A 88 -13.43 5.00 -3.53
CA VAL A 88 -14.24 5.99 -4.27
C VAL A 88 -15.50 6.42 -3.54
N SER A 89 -15.96 5.63 -2.56
CA SER A 89 -17.23 5.85 -1.88
C SER A 89 -17.28 5.12 -0.54
N TRP A 90 -18.16 5.60 0.34
CA TRP A 90 -18.47 4.91 1.61
C TRP A 90 -19.30 3.64 1.43
N SER A 91 -20.06 3.53 0.34
CA SER A 91 -21.08 2.47 0.17
C SER A 91 -21.07 1.78 -1.20
N GLU A 92 -20.13 2.12 -2.09
CA GLU A 92 -20.04 1.47 -3.40
C GLU A 92 -19.21 0.19 -3.37
N LYS A 93 -19.53 -0.70 -4.32
CA LYS A 93 -18.94 -2.03 -4.50
C LYS A 93 -17.75 -2.04 -5.45
N GLY A 94 -17.10 -0.91 -5.61
CA GLY A 94 -15.99 -0.73 -6.53
C GLY A 94 -14.93 0.19 -5.96
N ILE A 95 -13.83 0.23 -6.66
CA ILE A 95 -12.65 1.04 -6.36
C ILE A 95 -12.30 1.91 -7.56
N GLY A 96 -11.50 2.95 -7.35
CA GLY A 96 -10.91 3.73 -8.41
C GLY A 96 -9.59 3.11 -8.88
N TYR A 97 -9.27 3.33 -10.15
CA TYR A 97 -8.00 2.97 -10.76
C TYR A 97 -7.56 4.05 -11.75
N ALA A 98 -6.27 4.35 -11.76
CA ALA A 98 -5.59 5.13 -12.79
C ALA A 98 -4.12 4.69 -12.90
N SER A 99 -3.48 4.99 -14.03
CA SER A 99 -2.06 4.75 -14.21
C SER A 99 -1.34 5.98 -14.75
N SER A 100 -0.04 6.06 -14.47
CA SER A 100 0.80 7.16 -14.95
C SER A 100 2.19 6.65 -15.34
N PRO A 101 2.82 7.16 -16.40
CA PRO A 101 4.22 6.87 -16.69
C PRO A 101 5.19 7.62 -15.76
N ASP A 102 4.76 8.69 -15.10
CA ASP A 102 5.66 9.68 -14.49
C ASP A 102 5.09 10.41 -13.26
N LEU A 103 3.91 10.02 -12.75
CA LEU A 103 3.15 10.66 -11.66
C LEU A 103 2.62 12.08 -12.00
N ILE A 104 2.82 12.55 -13.24
CA ILE A 104 2.38 13.84 -13.74
C ILE A 104 1.18 13.67 -14.68
N HIS A 105 1.34 12.77 -15.66
CA HIS A 105 0.34 12.49 -16.69
C HIS A 105 -0.42 11.22 -16.33
N TRP A 106 -1.62 11.39 -15.79
CA TRP A 106 -2.48 10.28 -15.39
C TRP A 106 -3.42 9.87 -16.54
N SER A 107 -3.68 8.58 -16.64
CA SER A 107 -4.72 8.05 -17.53
C SER A 107 -6.10 8.55 -17.12
N GLU A 108 -7.09 8.37 -17.98
CA GLU A 108 -8.48 8.43 -17.57
C GLU A 108 -8.71 7.51 -16.36
N GLN A 109 -9.47 8.03 -15.37
CA GLN A 109 -9.82 7.28 -14.18
C GLN A 109 -10.90 6.24 -14.49
N GLN A 110 -10.79 5.07 -13.89
CA GLN A 110 -11.72 3.97 -14.09
C GLN A 110 -12.37 3.59 -12.76
N TYR A 111 -13.68 3.35 -12.79
CA TYR A 111 -14.37 2.67 -11.71
C TYR A 111 -14.30 1.16 -11.97
N VAL A 112 -13.70 0.41 -11.04
CA VAL A 112 -13.56 -1.05 -11.12
C VAL A 112 -14.54 -1.69 -10.15
N PRO A 113 -15.61 -2.36 -10.60
CA PRO A 113 -16.68 -2.90 -9.76
C PRO A 113 -16.29 -4.24 -9.12
N VAL A 114 -15.27 -4.24 -8.28
CA VAL A 114 -14.62 -5.43 -7.69
C VAL A 114 -15.54 -6.32 -6.87
N MET A 115 -16.67 -5.80 -6.37
CA MET A 115 -17.68 -6.55 -5.59
C MET A 115 -19.04 -6.65 -6.31
N ALA A 116 -19.09 -6.44 -7.63
CA ALA A 116 -20.37 -6.45 -8.38
C ALA A 116 -21.11 -7.79 -8.27
N GLN A 117 -20.39 -8.90 -8.15
CA GLN A 117 -20.96 -10.27 -8.05
C GLN A 117 -21.59 -10.56 -6.68
N GLU A 118 -21.28 -9.72 -5.67
CA GLU A 118 -21.78 -9.85 -4.30
C GLU A 118 -22.89 -8.83 -4.03
N SER A 119 -24.14 -9.26 -4.25
CA SER A 119 -25.30 -8.36 -4.09
C SER A 119 -25.43 -7.74 -2.70
N ALA A 120 -25.03 -8.48 -1.64
CA ALA A 120 -25.08 -8.06 -0.25
C ALA A 120 -23.85 -7.25 0.20
N ALA A 121 -22.79 -7.12 -0.61
CA ALA A 121 -21.64 -6.32 -0.24
C ALA A 121 -22.03 -4.85 0.00
N ARG A 122 -21.48 -4.25 1.07
CA ARG A 122 -21.78 -2.86 1.45
C ARG A 122 -20.80 -1.85 0.88
N ASN A 123 -19.54 -2.25 0.69
CA ASN A 123 -18.44 -1.33 0.40
C ASN A 123 -17.24 -2.07 -0.22
N ALA A 124 -16.26 -1.28 -0.70
CA ALA A 124 -14.92 -1.74 -1.05
C ALA A 124 -13.94 -0.64 -0.59
N TRP A 125 -13.27 -0.84 0.54
CA TRP A 125 -12.45 0.17 1.21
C TRP A 125 -10.98 -0.17 1.26
N ALA A 126 -10.16 0.88 1.27
CA ALA A 126 -8.71 0.81 1.42
C ALA A 126 -8.07 -0.24 0.48
N PRO A 127 -8.26 -0.10 -0.85
CA PRO A 127 -7.65 -1.02 -1.77
C PRO A 127 -6.14 -0.85 -1.82
N GLU A 128 -5.46 -1.97 -1.87
CA GLU A 128 -4.02 -2.05 -2.10
C GLU A 128 -3.72 -2.90 -3.34
N ILE A 129 -2.53 -2.74 -3.90
CA ILE A 129 -2.11 -3.46 -5.10
C ILE A 129 -0.68 -3.95 -4.96
N ASN A 130 -0.42 -5.21 -5.40
CA ASN A 130 0.90 -5.78 -5.52
C ASN A 130 1.05 -6.53 -6.85
N TRP A 131 2.28 -6.58 -7.37
CA TRP A 131 2.63 -7.49 -8.45
C TRP A 131 3.01 -8.86 -7.89
N ASP A 132 2.45 -9.93 -8.46
CA ASP A 132 2.80 -11.31 -8.14
C ASP A 132 3.69 -11.89 -9.26
N ASP A 133 4.96 -12.11 -8.96
CA ASP A 133 5.93 -12.66 -9.89
C ASP A 133 5.61 -14.10 -10.33
N GLN A 134 4.92 -14.87 -9.50
CA GLN A 134 4.57 -16.27 -9.81
C GLN A 134 3.36 -16.33 -10.74
N LEU A 135 2.34 -15.52 -10.48
CA LEU A 135 1.13 -15.46 -11.29
C LEU A 135 1.29 -14.55 -12.51
N GLN A 136 2.35 -13.75 -12.57
CA GLN A 136 2.57 -12.70 -13.58
C GLN A 136 1.30 -11.83 -13.72
N ALA A 137 0.80 -11.35 -12.58
CA ALA A 137 -0.44 -10.58 -12.48
C ALA A 137 -0.38 -9.61 -11.30
N TYR A 138 -1.13 -8.54 -11.40
CA TYR A 138 -1.42 -7.66 -10.28
C TYR A 138 -2.49 -8.30 -9.41
N ILE A 139 -2.29 -8.26 -8.12
CA ILE A 139 -3.26 -8.64 -7.09
C ILE A 139 -3.74 -7.36 -6.44
N ILE A 140 -5.03 -7.06 -6.59
CA ILE A 140 -5.69 -5.92 -5.95
C ILE A 140 -6.55 -6.50 -4.84
N TYR A 141 -6.41 -5.98 -3.62
CA TYR A 141 -7.14 -6.45 -2.44
C TYR A 141 -7.66 -5.27 -1.62
N TRP A 142 -8.79 -5.48 -0.94
CA TRP A 142 -9.53 -4.44 -0.23
C TRP A 142 -10.36 -5.04 0.90
N ALA A 143 -10.90 -4.18 1.77
CA ALA A 143 -11.81 -4.58 2.84
C ALA A 143 -13.27 -4.43 2.41
N THR A 144 -14.09 -5.47 2.67
CA THR A 144 -15.53 -5.48 2.39
C THR A 144 -16.31 -6.11 3.53
N THR A 145 -17.45 -5.51 3.88
CA THR A 145 -18.49 -6.11 4.71
C THR A 145 -19.55 -6.78 3.84
N ILE A 146 -19.81 -8.05 4.10
CA ILE A 146 -20.94 -8.80 3.53
C ILE A 146 -21.83 -9.23 4.71
N PRO A 147 -22.97 -8.58 4.95
CA PRO A 147 -23.84 -8.88 6.11
C PRO A 147 -24.20 -10.35 6.21
N GLY A 148 -24.11 -10.89 7.41
CA GLY A 148 -24.47 -12.28 7.72
C GLY A 148 -23.47 -13.34 7.27
N ARG A 149 -22.36 -12.97 6.56
CA ARG A 149 -21.37 -13.94 6.09
C ARG A 149 -20.49 -14.50 7.22
N PHE A 150 -20.23 -13.70 8.25
CA PHE A 150 -19.40 -14.06 9.41
C PHE A 150 -20.14 -13.69 10.70
N PRO A 151 -21.26 -14.40 11.03
CA PRO A 151 -22.15 -14.03 12.12
C PRO A 151 -21.49 -14.10 13.50
N GLU A 152 -20.46 -14.94 13.66
CA GLU A 152 -19.72 -15.12 14.92
C GLU A 152 -18.95 -13.85 15.34
N THR A 153 -18.68 -12.95 14.41
CA THR A 153 -17.98 -11.68 14.65
C THR A 153 -18.84 -10.46 14.40
N ASP A 154 -20.10 -10.65 13.96
CA ASP A 154 -21.07 -9.60 13.64
C ASP A 154 -21.84 -9.19 14.91
N SER A 155 -21.13 -8.69 15.92
CA SER A 155 -21.68 -8.46 17.25
C SER A 155 -22.54 -7.21 17.39
N LEU A 156 -22.59 -6.31 16.39
CA LEU A 156 -23.18 -4.97 16.57
C LEU A 156 -24.04 -4.48 15.39
N GLY A 157 -24.31 -5.31 14.37
CA GLY A 157 -25.02 -4.87 13.16
C GLY A 157 -24.29 -3.81 12.34
N ASP A 158 -23.01 -3.63 12.61
CA ASP A 158 -22.10 -2.66 12.02
C ASP A 158 -21.27 -3.29 10.89
N ASN A 159 -20.25 -2.59 10.41
CA ASN A 159 -19.33 -3.17 9.46
C ASN A 159 -18.53 -4.31 10.09
N ASN A 160 -18.46 -5.43 9.36
CA ASN A 160 -17.74 -6.65 9.75
C ASN A 160 -16.90 -7.13 8.56
N HIS A 161 -15.81 -6.42 8.34
CA HIS A 161 -14.99 -6.56 7.14
C HIS A 161 -14.13 -7.83 7.14
N ARG A 162 -13.87 -8.31 5.91
CA ARG A 162 -12.80 -9.24 5.58
C ARG A 162 -12.03 -8.71 4.38
N ILE A 163 -10.84 -9.25 4.14
CA ILE A 163 -10.02 -8.85 3.00
C ILE A 163 -10.34 -9.76 1.83
N TYR A 164 -10.71 -9.17 0.69
CA TYR A 164 -10.99 -9.83 -0.58
C TYR A 164 -9.98 -9.38 -1.63
N TYR A 165 -9.86 -10.13 -2.73
CA TYR A 165 -8.97 -9.78 -3.82
C TYR A 165 -9.50 -10.23 -5.18
N VAL A 166 -8.95 -9.58 -6.22
CA VAL A 166 -8.99 -10.00 -7.62
C VAL A 166 -7.57 -9.99 -8.18
N SER A 167 -7.38 -10.69 -9.29
CA SER A 167 -6.16 -10.59 -10.10
C SER A 167 -6.46 -10.00 -11.47
N THR A 168 -5.47 -9.27 -12.02
CA THR A 168 -5.54 -8.73 -13.38
C THR A 168 -4.15 -8.64 -14.00
N ARG A 169 -4.08 -8.70 -15.35
CA ARG A 169 -2.83 -8.48 -16.08
C ARG A 169 -2.82 -7.18 -16.88
N ASP A 170 -3.98 -6.58 -17.07
CA ASP A 170 -4.17 -5.48 -18.01
C ASP A 170 -5.11 -4.37 -17.50
N PHE A 171 -5.62 -4.50 -16.27
CA PHE A 171 -6.60 -3.59 -15.66
C PHE A 171 -7.90 -3.42 -16.47
N LYS A 172 -8.20 -4.38 -17.33
CA LYS A 172 -9.45 -4.46 -18.13
C LYS A 172 -10.22 -5.73 -17.81
N HIS A 173 -9.48 -6.83 -17.63
CA HIS A 173 -10.04 -8.14 -17.32
C HIS A 173 -9.60 -8.54 -15.92
N PHE A 174 -10.57 -8.84 -15.07
CA PHE A 174 -10.37 -9.19 -13.68
C PHE A 174 -10.87 -10.63 -13.41
N SER A 175 -10.18 -11.33 -12.53
CA SER A 175 -10.68 -12.61 -12.03
C SER A 175 -11.95 -12.41 -11.20
N ASP A 176 -12.64 -13.52 -10.89
CA ASP A 176 -13.65 -13.52 -9.84
C ASP A 176 -13.05 -13.08 -8.50
N THR A 177 -13.89 -12.41 -7.71
CA THR A 177 -13.53 -11.97 -6.35
C THR A 177 -13.39 -13.17 -5.44
N LYS A 178 -12.29 -13.21 -4.68
CA LYS A 178 -11.97 -14.27 -3.72
C LYS A 178 -11.70 -13.68 -2.34
N LEU A 179 -12.00 -14.46 -1.30
CA LEU A 179 -11.58 -14.15 0.06
C LEU A 179 -10.06 -14.32 0.17
N LEU A 180 -9.38 -13.26 0.62
CA LEU A 180 -7.93 -13.28 0.85
C LEU A 180 -7.61 -13.64 2.30
N TYR A 181 -8.33 -13.01 3.25
CA TYR A 181 -8.03 -13.20 4.67
C TYR A 181 -9.25 -13.10 5.58
N GLU A 182 -9.39 -14.10 6.43
CA GLU A 182 -10.39 -14.23 7.51
C GLU A 182 -9.67 -14.61 8.81
N PRO A 183 -9.36 -13.62 9.68
CA PRO A 183 -8.61 -13.89 10.94
C PRO A 183 -9.49 -14.27 12.14
N GLY A 184 -10.80 -14.36 12.00
CA GLY A 184 -11.75 -14.55 13.10
C GLY A 184 -12.16 -13.25 13.82
N PHE A 185 -11.93 -12.09 13.19
CA PHE A 185 -12.35 -10.78 13.69
C PHE A 185 -12.53 -9.78 12.54
N ASN A 186 -13.14 -8.62 12.84
CA ASN A 186 -13.29 -7.53 11.87
C ASN A 186 -11.93 -6.92 11.50
N VAL A 187 -11.51 -7.09 10.23
CA VAL A 187 -10.19 -6.71 9.70
C VAL A 187 -10.31 -5.76 8.52
N ILE A 188 -9.57 -4.65 8.57
CA ILE A 188 -9.46 -3.69 7.46
C ILE A 188 -8.00 -3.27 7.22
N ASP A 189 -7.77 -2.44 6.20
CA ASP A 189 -6.52 -1.75 5.92
C ASP A 189 -5.31 -2.71 5.87
N ALA A 190 -5.42 -3.73 5.04
CA ALA A 190 -4.31 -4.65 4.84
C ALA A 190 -3.29 -4.07 3.85
N THR A 191 -2.00 -4.12 4.17
CA THR A 191 -0.90 -3.95 3.22
C THR A 191 0.05 -5.13 3.27
N ILE A 192 0.50 -5.61 2.11
CA ILE A 192 1.32 -6.81 1.99
C ILE A 192 2.70 -6.44 1.44
N LYS A 193 3.74 -6.97 2.07
CA LYS A 193 5.12 -6.83 1.58
C LYS A 193 5.81 -8.18 1.46
N LYS A 194 6.60 -8.33 0.41
CA LYS A 194 7.49 -9.48 0.22
C LYS A 194 8.69 -9.32 1.14
N VAL A 195 8.91 -10.28 2.03
CA VAL A 195 10.04 -10.28 2.98
C VAL A 195 11.29 -10.87 2.32
N LYS A 196 11.11 -12.00 1.65
CA LYS A 196 12.11 -12.71 0.84
C LYS A 196 11.40 -13.60 -0.17
N LYS A 197 12.15 -14.40 -0.94
CA LYS A 197 11.55 -15.39 -1.84
C LYS A 197 10.55 -16.26 -1.05
N ASP A 198 9.33 -16.38 -1.59
CA ASP A 198 8.25 -17.19 -1.04
C ASP A 198 7.93 -16.91 0.45
N LYS A 199 8.06 -15.65 0.87
CA LYS A 199 7.65 -15.18 2.19
C LYS A 199 7.07 -13.77 2.12
N TYR A 200 5.86 -13.65 2.64
CA TYR A 200 5.09 -12.41 2.67
C TYR A 200 4.66 -12.09 4.09
N ILE A 201 4.54 -10.82 4.39
CA ILE A 201 3.97 -10.28 5.62
C ILE A 201 2.81 -9.36 5.26
N MET A 202 1.67 -9.58 5.90
CA MET A 202 0.52 -8.70 5.85
C MET A 202 0.47 -7.88 7.13
N PHE A 203 0.46 -6.58 7.00
CA PHE A 203 0.12 -5.64 8.06
C PHE A 203 -1.37 -5.35 7.93
N LEU A 204 -2.09 -5.33 9.03
CA LEU A 204 -3.55 -5.21 9.02
C LEU A 204 -4.03 -4.49 10.27
N LYS A 205 -5.21 -3.87 10.19
CA LYS A 205 -5.88 -3.29 11.33
C LYS A 205 -6.90 -4.28 11.92
N ASP A 206 -6.77 -4.56 13.21
CA ASP A 206 -7.82 -5.18 14.00
C ASP A 206 -8.88 -4.13 14.34
N GLU A 207 -10.02 -4.18 13.64
CA GLU A 207 -11.10 -3.21 13.75
C GLU A 207 -12.14 -3.59 14.83
N THR A 208 -11.87 -4.62 15.64
CA THR A 208 -12.76 -5.10 16.68
C THR A 208 -13.17 -3.98 17.64
N ARG A 209 -14.48 -3.87 17.91
CA ARG A 209 -15.06 -2.82 18.77
C ARG A 209 -15.30 -3.26 20.21
N LYS A 210 -15.51 -4.55 20.43
CA LYS A 210 -15.78 -5.10 21.78
C LYS A 210 -15.06 -6.45 21.99
N PRO A 211 -14.04 -6.52 22.86
CA PRO A 211 -13.33 -5.36 23.43
C PRO A 211 -12.62 -4.56 22.34
N VAL A 212 -12.50 -3.25 22.55
CA VAL A 212 -11.85 -2.35 21.57
C VAL A 212 -10.43 -2.78 21.33
N GLN A 213 -10.07 -2.97 20.03
CA GLN A 213 -8.71 -3.26 19.59
C GLN A 213 -8.11 -2.04 18.87
N LYS A 214 -8.55 -1.70 17.68
CA LYS A 214 -8.12 -0.52 16.90
C LYS A 214 -6.59 -0.38 16.80
N ASN A 215 -5.90 -1.52 16.63
CA ASN A 215 -4.45 -1.63 16.59
C ASN A 215 -4.00 -2.34 15.31
N LEU A 216 -2.71 -2.21 15.00
CA LEU A 216 -2.11 -2.93 13.89
C LEU A 216 -1.51 -4.26 14.35
N ARG A 217 -1.62 -5.26 13.49
CA ARG A 217 -1.06 -6.60 13.67
C ARG A 217 -0.37 -7.06 12.41
N VAL A 218 0.36 -8.18 12.49
CA VAL A 218 1.01 -8.82 11.35
C VAL A 218 0.62 -10.28 11.23
N ALA A 219 0.48 -10.75 9.99
CA ALA A 219 0.30 -12.16 9.63
C ALA A 219 1.29 -12.53 8.52
N PHE A 220 1.70 -13.80 8.46
CA PHE A 220 2.68 -14.29 7.51
C PHE A 220 2.07 -15.33 6.57
N SER A 221 2.61 -15.41 5.34
CA SER A 221 2.27 -16.41 4.33
C SER A 221 3.47 -16.76 3.45
N ASP A 222 3.38 -17.87 2.77
CA ASP A 222 4.36 -18.32 1.76
C ASP A 222 3.94 -17.87 0.33
N SER A 223 2.76 -17.26 0.19
CA SER A 223 2.24 -16.74 -1.07
C SER A 223 1.59 -15.36 -0.85
N LEU A 224 1.62 -14.51 -1.89
CA LEU A 224 0.95 -13.20 -1.86
C LEU A 224 -0.55 -13.33 -1.60
N THR A 225 -1.18 -14.34 -2.17
CA THR A 225 -2.63 -14.62 -2.04
C THR A 225 -2.96 -15.59 -0.90
N GLY A 226 -2.02 -15.84 0.00
CA GLY A 226 -2.26 -16.68 1.17
C GLY A 226 -2.05 -18.20 0.94
N PRO A 227 -2.46 -19.06 1.88
CA PRO A 227 -3.14 -18.67 3.13
C PRO A 227 -2.20 -17.94 4.12
N TYR A 228 -2.73 -16.93 4.78
CA TYR A 228 -2.05 -16.25 5.88
C TYR A 228 -2.33 -16.93 7.21
N GLY A 229 -1.32 -17.02 8.06
CA GLY A 229 -1.46 -17.54 9.42
C GLY A 229 -2.27 -16.62 10.34
N LYS A 230 -2.45 -17.03 11.60
CA LYS A 230 -3.09 -16.19 12.61
C LYS A 230 -2.25 -14.93 12.86
N PRO A 231 -2.89 -13.78 13.08
CA PRO A 231 -2.16 -12.55 13.36
C PRO A 231 -1.47 -12.61 14.72
N GLY A 232 -0.30 -11.98 14.79
CA GLY A 232 0.46 -11.82 16.03
C GLY A 232 -0.20 -10.85 17.02
N LYS A 233 0.54 -10.51 18.07
CA LYS A 233 0.17 -9.46 19.02
C LYS A 233 0.13 -8.10 18.32
N PRO A 234 -0.56 -7.09 18.90
CA PRO A 234 -0.48 -5.72 18.42
C PRO A 234 0.97 -5.23 18.30
N ILE A 235 1.26 -4.53 17.22
CA ILE A 235 2.56 -3.91 16.95
C ILE A 235 2.56 -2.41 17.27
N THR A 236 1.40 -1.82 17.52
CA THR A 236 1.19 -0.41 17.89
C THR A 236 0.86 -0.25 19.37
N GLY A 237 0.95 1.00 19.86
CA GLY A 237 0.64 1.35 21.25
C GLY A 237 -0.85 1.34 21.59
N LYS A 238 -1.22 2.05 22.68
CA LYS A 238 -2.61 2.12 23.19
C LYS A 238 -3.48 3.17 22.48
N TYR A 239 -2.97 3.81 21.44
CA TYR A 239 -3.72 4.72 20.56
C TYR A 239 -4.40 3.94 19.42
N TRP A 240 -5.40 4.54 18.80
CA TRP A 240 -6.06 3.98 17.63
C TRP A 240 -5.20 4.23 16.37
N ALA A 241 -4.93 3.17 15.62
CA ALA A 241 -4.09 3.19 14.44
C ALA A 241 -4.79 2.52 13.26
N GLU A 242 -4.65 3.09 12.06
CA GLU A 242 -5.17 2.54 10.81
C GLU A 242 -4.22 2.80 9.64
N GLY A 243 -4.49 2.20 8.48
CA GLY A 243 -3.78 2.51 7.26
C GLY A 243 -2.29 2.23 7.29
N PRO A 244 -1.83 1.01 7.63
CA PRO A 244 -0.41 0.72 7.63
C PRO A 244 0.18 0.79 6.23
N THR A 245 1.34 1.45 6.09
CA THR A 245 2.19 1.36 4.92
C THR A 245 3.64 1.17 5.32
N VAL A 246 4.44 0.52 4.46
CA VAL A 246 5.72 -0.05 4.91
C VAL A 246 6.86 0.36 4.00
N LEU A 247 7.90 0.92 4.60
CA LEU A 247 9.19 1.22 3.98
C LEU A 247 10.28 0.36 4.61
N LYS A 248 11.17 -0.17 3.78
CA LYS A 248 12.38 -0.86 4.24
C LYS A 248 13.61 -0.03 3.91
N ILE A 249 14.38 0.34 4.93
CA ILE A 249 15.65 1.08 4.79
C ILE A 249 16.76 0.24 5.43
N GLY A 250 17.65 -0.29 4.60
CA GLY A 250 18.65 -1.24 5.07
C GLY A 250 18.01 -2.50 5.67
N ASP A 251 18.29 -2.78 6.93
CA ASP A 251 17.71 -3.88 7.72
C ASP A 251 16.41 -3.49 8.46
N LYS A 252 16.07 -2.20 8.50
CA LYS A 252 14.92 -1.69 9.25
C LYS A 252 13.66 -1.71 8.41
N TRP A 253 12.60 -2.24 8.97
CA TRP A 253 11.23 -2.12 8.52
C TRP A 253 10.57 -0.97 9.29
N ILE A 254 10.02 0.00 8.61
CA ILE A 254 9.29 1.13 9.19
C ILE A 254 7.86 1.01 8.70
N VAL A 255 6.91 0.95 9.64
CA VAL A 255 5.47 0.93 9.35
C VAL A 255 4.91 2.27 9.78
N TYR A 256 4.47 3.07 8.82
CA TYR A 256 3.73 4.30 9.08
C TYR A 256 2.24 3.98 9.15
N PHE A 257 1.50 4.79 9.89
CA PHE A 257 0.05 4.62 10.07
C PHE A 257 -0.61 5.94 10.50
N ASP A 258 -1.91 6.03 10.29
CA ASP A 258 -2.74 7.15 10.71
C ASP A 258 -3.22 6.93 12.14
N LYS A 259 -2.81 7.80 13.07
CA LYS A 259 -3.37 7.92 14.42
C LYS A 259 -4.63 8.80 14.36
N TYR A 260 -5.64 8.30 13.68
CA TYR A 260 -6.77 9.07 13.17
C TYR A 260 -7.61 9.80 14.23
N THR A 261 -7.59 9.36 15.48
CA THR A 261 -8.23 10.07 16.60
C THR A 261 -7.38 11.21 17.17
N GLU A 262 -6.08 11.19 16.86
CA GLU A 262 -5.11 12.22 17.26
C GLU A 262 -4.78 13.17 16.09
N HIS A 263 -5.33 12.90 14.89
CA HIS A 263 -5.10 13.66 13.66
C HIS A 263 -3.61 13.81 13.30
N THR A 264 -2.83 12.75 13.51
CA THR A 264 -1.40 12.75 13.22
C THR A 264 -0.95 11.36 12.71
N MET A 265 0.15 11.35 11.99
CA MET A 265 0.80 10.11 11.60
C MET A 265 1.67 9.55 12.71
N GLY A 266 1.77 8.24 12.79
CA GLY A 266 2.68 7.52 13.66
C GLY A 266 3.55 6.54 12.90
N ALA A 267 4.56 5.98 13.59
CA ALA A 267 5.37 4.92 13.02
C ALA A 267 5.90 3.96 14.10
N VAL A 268 6.04 2.69 13.70
CA VAL A 268 6.80 1.68 14.46
C VAL A 268 7.92 1.12 13.58
N THR A 269 8.98 0.60 14.20
CA THR A 269 10.11 0.00 13.48
C THR A 269 10.50 -1.36 14.04
N SER A 270 11.03 -2.22 13.17
CA SER A 270 11.57 -3.53 13.53
C SER A 270 12.71 -3.92 12.59
N THR A 271 13.66 -4.73 13.07
CA THR A 271 14.68 -5.38 12.25
C THR A 271 14.45 -6.87 12.09
N ASP A 272 13.55 -7.45 12.88
CA ASP A 272 13.29 -8.90 12.93
C ASP A 272 11.82 -9.28 12.61
N LEU A 273 10.95 -8.28 12.39
CA LEU A 273 9.50 -8.43 12.14
C LEU A 273 8.72 -9.08 13.29
N ALA A 274 9.34 -9.25 14.44
CA ALA A 274 8.75 -9.84 15.66
C ALA A 274 8.65 -8.81 16.79
N ASN A 275 9.70 -8.02 16.97
CA ASN A 275 9.79 -6.99 18.00
C ASN A 275 9.67 -5.60 17.37
N TRP A 276 8.71 -4.80 17.83
CA TRP A 276 8.38 -3.50 17.28
C TRP A 276 8.59 -2.40 18.31
N THR A 277 9.22 -1.32 17.90
CA THR A 277 9.47 -0.14 18.70
C THR A 277 8.71 1.04 18.12
N ASP A 278 7.96 1.75 18.96
CA ASP A 278 7.28 3.00 18.57
C ASP A 278 8.33 4.10 18.34
N ILE A 279 8.24 4.75 17.20
CA ILE A 279 9.08 5.86 16.77
C ILE A 279 8.23 7.03 16.27
N SER A 280 6.98 7.12 16.72
CA SER A 280 6.04 8.17 16.28
C SER A 280 6.56 9.59 16.57
N ASP A 281 7.37 9.75 17.62
CA ASP A 281 8.04 11.01 17.97
C ASP A 281 9.22 11.37 17.05
N LYS A 282 9.65 10.47 16.20
CA LYS A 282 10.80 10.63 15.28
C LYS A 282 10.37 10.87 13.83
N VAL A 283 9.10 10.80 13.53
CA VAL A 283 8.58 11.04 12.19
C VAL A 283 7.79 12.34 12.13
N SER A 284 7.90 13.05 11.03
CA SER A 284 7.11 14.25 10.76
C SER A 284 6.46 14.16 9.40
N PHE A 285 5.19 14.54 9.30
CA PHE A 285 4.40 14.54 8.08
C PHE A 285 3.76 15.91 7.83
N PRO A 286 3.39 16.24 6.57
CA PRO A 286 2.56 17.39 6.30
C PRO A 286 1.25 17.36 7.10
N GLU A 287 0.76 18.51 7.51
CA GLU A 287 -0.48 18.64 8.26
C GLU A 287 -1.67 18.07 7.48
N GLY A 288 -2.51 17.31 8.17
CA GLY A 288 -3.70 16.66 7.61
C GLY A 288 -3.40 15.42 6.77
N THR A 289 -2.15 14.92 6.73
CA THR A 289 -1.84 13.63 6.08
C THR A 289 -2.65 12.51 6.71
N ARG A 290 -3.33 11.73 5.86
CA ARG A 290 -4.11 10.55 6.23
C ARG A 290 -3.54 9.32 5.55
N HIS A 291 -4.14 8.17 5.83
CA HIS A 291 -3.83 6.85 5.25
C HIS A 291 -3.45 6.92 3.76
N GLY A 292 -2.32 6.32 3.41
CA GLY A 292 -1.79 6.28 2.05
C GLY A 292 -0.62 5.30 1.95
N THR A 293 0.17 5.40 0.88
CA THR A 293 1.20 4.40 0.58
C THR A 293 2.56 5.03 0.33
N VAL A 294 3.58 4.47 0.99
CA VAL A 294 4.98 4.81 0.71
C VAL A 294 5.52 3.98 -0.47
N PHE A 295 6.20 4.65 -1.39
CA PHE A 295 6.88 4.04 -2.53
C PHE A 295 8.16 4.80 -2.90
N THR A 296 8.96 4.27 -3.83
CA THR A 296 10.27 4.84 -4.17
C THR A 296 10.30 5.27 -5.62
N VAL A 297 10.95 6.40 -5.88
CA VAL A 297 11.27 6.89 -7.22
C VAL A 297 12.76 7.19 -7.33
N THR A 298 13.29 7.25 -8.55
CA THR A 298 14.65 7.75 -8.77
C THR A 298 14.72 9.27 -8.54
N LYS A 299 15.92 9.75 -8.20
CA LYS A 299 16.16 11.20 -8.08
C LYS A 299 15.78 11.95 -9.36
N GLN A 300 16.04 11.37 -10.52
CA GLN A 300 15.70 11.98 -11.82
C GLN A 300 14.16 12.11 -12.00
N GLU A 301 13.40 11.08 -11.64
CA GLU A 301 11.93 11.12 -11.68
C GLU A 301 11.38 12.15 -10.70
N PHE A 302 11.95 12.19 -9.49
CA PHE A 302 11.57 13.18 -8.49
C PHE A 302 11.82 14.60 -8.97
N ASP A 303 12.98 14.90 -9.55
CA ASP A 303 13.31 16.23 -10.06
C ASP A 303 12.35 16.67 -11.16
N LYS A 304 12.01 15.77 -12.11
CA LYS A 304 11.00 16.03 -13.14
C LYS A 304 9.63 16.31 -12.51
N LEU A 305 9.22 15.46 -11.56
CA LEU A 305 7.94 15.64 -10.85
C LEU A 305 7.92 16.97 -10.09
N GLN A 306 9.01 17.35 -9.43
CA GLN A 306 9.10 18.60 -8.69
C GLN A 306 9.04 19.85 -9.61
N GLN A 307 9.60 19.78 -10.79
CA GLN A 307 9.66 20.90 -11.75
C GLN A 307 8.41 21.01 -12.63
N SER A 308 7.65 19.91 -12.80
CA SER A 308 6.46 19.91 -13.65
C SER A 308 5.40 20.91 -13.14
N ALA A 309 4.61 21.47 -14.04
CA ALA A 309 3.38 22.15 -13.66
C ALA A 309 2.34 21.10 -13.21
N ILE A 310 1.50 21.45 -12.23
CA ILE A 310 0.31 20.64 -11.94
C ILE A 310 -0.63 20.88 -13.12
N VAL A 311 -0.98 19.81 -13.82
CA VAL A 311 -2.02 19.83 -14.85
C VAL A 311 -3.34 19.57 -14.11
N PRO A 312 -4.24 20.56 -13.99
CA PRO A 312 -5.48 20.44 -13.23
C PRO A 312 -6.46 19.43 -13.82
#